data_86943654c9548f2a3bebf81c54757311
#
_entry.id   86943654c9548f2a3bebf81c54757311
#
_cell.length_a   1.000
_cell.length_b   1.000
_cell.length_c   1.000
_cell.angle_alpha   90.00
_cell.angle_beta   90.00
_cell.angle_gamma   90.00
#
_symmetry.space_group_name_H-M   'P 1'
#
loop_
_entity.id
_entity.type
_entity.pdbx_description
1 polymer ?
#
loop_
_entity_poly.entity_id
_entity_poly.type
_entity_poly.pdbx_seq_one_letter_code
_entity_poly.pdbx_strand_id
1 'polypeptide(L)' 'QYSVSETVSKLRRLADCIENGSPFEIQIAGERIYVPARAIFNIAHERDGSSEEVEFQFTWENDS' A
#
# COMPACT_ATOMS: atom_id res chain seq x y z
N GLN A 1 -10.61 -4.08 -8.78
CA GLN A 1 -11.15 -2.76 -8.42
C GLN A 1 -11.90 -2.86 -7.09
N TYR A 2 -11.63 -1.94 -6.19
CA TYR A 2 -12.25 -1.91 -4.87
C TYR A 2 -13.34 -0.85 -4.80
N SER A 3 -14.35 -1.09 -3.97
CA SER A 3 -15.37 -0.09 -3.69
C SER A 3 -14.74 1.07 -2.90
N VAL A 4 -15.46 2.20 -2.85
CA VAL A 4 -15.01 3.34 -2.04
C VAL A 4 -14.87 2.94 -0.58
N SER A 5 -15.85 2.20 -0.06
CA SER A 5 -15.84 1.76 1.34
C SER A 5 -14.63 0.88 1.65
N GLU A 6 -14.35 -0.08 0.78
CA GLU A 6 -13.20 -0.95 0.94
C GLU A 6 -11.88 -0.18 0.86
N THR A 7 -11.79 0.76 -0.08
CA THR A 7 -10.61 1.59 -0.26
C THR A 7 -10.34 2.44 0.99
N VAL A 8 -11.38 3.09 1.51
CA VAL A 8 -11.26 3.91 2.72
C VAL A 8 -10.81 3.06 3.90
N SER A 9 -11.41 1.88 4.08
CA SER A 9 -11.07 0.99 5.18
C SER A 9 -9.61 0.56 5.12
N LYS A 10 -9.13 0.19 3.93
CA LYS A 10 -7.74 -0.23 3.74
C LYS A 10 -6.77 0.92 3.99
N LEU A 11 -7.08 2.11 3.51
CA LEU A 11 -6.22 3.27 3.71
C LEU A 11 -6.12 3.67 5.17
N ARG A 12 -7.24 3.63 5.90
CA ARG A 12 -7.22 3.95 7.33
C ARG A 12 -6.40 2.95 8.11
N ARG A 13 -6.55 1.66 7.80
CA ARG A 13 -5.79 0.61 8.48
C ARG A 13 -4.31 0.74 8.20
N LEU A 14 -3.96 1.05 6.95
CA LEU A 14 -2.56 1.27 6.57
C LEU A 14 -1.98 2.48 7.30
N ALA A 15 -2.72 3.58 7.33
CA ALA A 15 -2.26 4.78 8.02
C ALA A 15 -2.01 4.52 9.51
N ASP A 16 -2.90 3.78 10.15
CA ASP A 16 -2.75 3.43 11.56
C ASP A 16 -1.50 2.59 11.80
N CYS A 17 -1.23 1.62 10.93
CA CYS A 17 -0.05 0.78 11.06
C CYS A 17 1.24 1.58 10.90
N ILE A 18 1.27 2.48 9.91
CA ILE A 18 2.43 3.33 9.67
C ILE A 18 2.67 4.23 10.89
N GLU A 19 1.62 4.84 11.41
CA GLU A 19 1.73 5.73 12.54
C GLU A 19 2.26 5.03 13.78
N ASN A 20 1.84 3.78 13.98
CA ASN A 20 2.24 2.99 15.13
C ASN A 20 3.57 2.25 14.94
N GLY A 21 4.18 2.34 13.76
CA GLY A 21 5.39 1.60 13.47
C GLY A 21 5.18 0.10 13.40
N SER A 22 3.98 -0.34 13.05
CA SER A 22 3.59 -1.75 13.00
C SER A 22 3.63 -2.28 11.57
N PRO A 23 3.86 -3.60 11.40
CA PRO A 23 3.71 -4.21 10.08
C PRO A 23 2.26 -4.13 9.62
N PHE A 24 2.07 -4.11 8.31
CA PHE A 24 0.75 -4.07 7.71
C PHE A 24 0.52 -5.33 6.89
N GLU A 25 -0.63 -5.97 7.11
CA GLU A 25 -0.99 -7.18 6.37
C GLU A 25 -2.14 -6.85 5.42
N ILE A 26 -2.00 -7.24 4.15
CA ILE A 26 -3.02 -6.98 3.14
C ILE A 26 -3.12 -8.20 2.22
N GLN A 27 -4.33 -8.52 1.79
CA GLN A 27 -4.56 -9.58 0.83
C GLN A 27 -4.80 -8.96 -0.54
N ILE A 28 -3.98 -9.36 -1.51
CA ILE A 28 -4.06 -8.85 -2.88
C ILE A 28 -4.08 -10.05 -3.83
N ALA A 29 -5.10 -10.12 -4.68
CA ALA A 29 -5.22 -11.20 -5.69
C ALA A 29 -5.07 -12.60 -5.07
N GLY A 30 -5.67 -12.80 -3.91
CA GLY A 30 -5.65 -14.11 -3.25
C GLY A 30 -4.38 -14.40 -2.46
N GLU A 31 -3.42 -13.49 -2.46
CA GLU A 31 -2.17 -13.67 -1.73
C GLU A 31 -2.10 -12.73 -0.54
N ARG A 32 -1.65 -13.25 0.60
CA ARG A 32 -1.49 -12.44 1.81
C ARG A 32 -0.08 -11.88 1.85
N ILE A 33 0.02 -10.57 1.93
CA ILE A 33 1.29 -9.86 1.88
C ILE A 33 1.50 -9.12 3.19
N TYR A 34 2.71 -9.25 3.74
CA TYR A 34 3.10 -8.57 4.98
C TYR A 34 4.07 -7.46 4.63
N VAL A 35 3.64 -6.22 4.83
CA VAL A 35 4.49 -5.05 4.62
C VAL A 35 5.18 -4.75 5.96
N PRO A 36 6.51 -4.90 6.03
CA PRO A 36 7.20 -4.69 7.31
C PRO A 36 7.27 -3.22 7.68
N ALA A 37 7.45 -2.95 8.97
CA ALA A 37 7.56 -1.58 9.46
C ALA A 37 8.78 -0.86 8.86
N ARG A 38 9.78 -1.60 8.42
CA ARG A 38 11.00 -1.03 7.81
C ARG A 38 10.83 -0.63 6.34
N ALA A 39 9.65 -0.85 5.76
CA ALA A 39 9.41 -0.52 4.36
C ALA A 39 9.64 0.98 4.12
N ILE A 40 10.12 1.28 2.92
CA ILE A 40 10.33 2.66 2.48
C ILE A 40 9.09 3.11 1.72
N PHE A 41 8.61 4.32 2.01
CA PHE A 41 7.40 4.84 1.42
C PHE A 41 7.70 5.84 0.33
N ASN A 42 6.93 5.77 -0.75
CA ASN A 42 7.06 6.71 -1.85
C ASN A 42 5.70 6.96 -2.48
N ILE A 43 5.56 8.09 -3.15
CA ILE A 43 4.34 8.41 -3.88
C ILE A 43 4.77 8.72 -5.31
N ALA A 44 4.15 8.04 -6.26
CA ALA A 44 4.48 8.18 -7.66
C ALA A 44 3.24 8.61 -8.46
N HIS A 45 3.49 9.36 -9.52
CA HIS A 45 2.44 9.82 -10.44
C HIS A 45 2.89 9.52 -11.86
N GLU A 46 2.02 8.92 -12.64
CA GLU A 46 2.28 8.65 -14.04
C GLU A 46 1.16 9.20 -14.90
N ARG A 47 1.51 9.69 -16.07
CA ARG A 47 0.56 10.18 -17.07
C ARG A 47 0.91 9.60 -18.41
N ASP A 48 -0.09 9.02 -19.09
CA ASP A 48 0.09 8.44 -20.40
C ASP A 48 -1.13 8.81 -21.24
N GLY A 49 -0.98 9.79 -22.14
CA GLY A 49 -2.09 10.29 -22.91
C GLY A 49 -3.14 10.91 -22.00
N SER A 50 -4.36 10.38 -22.06
CA SER A 50 -5.46 10.86 -21.22
C SER A 50 -5.61 10.08 -19.92
N SER A 51 -4.73 9.11 -19.67
CA SER A 51 -4.76 8.28 -18.46
C SER A 51 -3.78 8.80 -17.44
N GLU A 52 -4.19 8.80 -16.18
CA GLU A 52 -3.34 9.19 -15.07
C GLU A 52 -3.43 8.21 -13.94
N GLU A 53 -2.32 8.06 -13.21
CA GLU A 53 -2.22 7.12 -12.11
C GLU A 53 -1.43 7.73 -10.97
N VAL A 54 -1.95 7.56 -9.74
CA VAL A 54 -1.22 7.90 -8.52
C VAL A 54 -1.05 6.62 -7.71
N GLU A 55 0.18 6.35 -7.29
CA GLU A 55 0.52 5.15 -6.53
C GLU A 55 1.16 5.52 -5.19
N PHE A 56 0.73 4.83 -4.13
CA PHE A 56 1.47 4.80 -2.89
C PHE A 56 2.31 3.54 -2.90
N GLN A 57 3.62 3.68 -2.87
CA GLN A 57 4.55 2.57 -3.03
C GLN A 57 5.23 2.24 -1.70
N PHE A 58 5.32 0.95 -1.41
CA PHE A 58 6.02 0.45 -0.24
C PHE A 58 7.02 -0.57 -0.72
N THR A 59 8.29 -0.30 -0.50
CA THR A 59 9.34 -1.20 -0.97
C THR A 59 10.21 -1.65 0.19
N TRP A 60 10.61 -2.91 0.14
CA TRP A 60 11.50 -3.48 1.14
C TRP A 60 12.19 -4.69 0.54
N GLU A 61 13.26 -5.11 1.17
CA GLU A 61 13.93 -6.34 0.79
C GLU A 61 13.70 -7.39 1.86
N ASN A 62 13.42 -8.60 1.43
CA ASN A 62 13.23 -9.70 2.35
C ASN A 62 14.59 -10.28 2.74
N ASP A 63 14.71 -10.69 3.98
CA ASP A 63 15.90 -11.41 4.44
C ASP A 63 15.94 -12.79 3.77
N SER A 64 17.08 -13.17 3.32
CA SER A 64 17.26 -14.46 2.66
C SER A 64 17.63 -15.55 3.65
#